data_41629f61846a0fc81ae44025b796587e
#
_entry.id   41629f61846a0fc81ae44025b796587e
#
_cell.length_a   1.000
_cell.length_b   1.000
_cell.length_c   1.000
_cell.angle_alpha   90.00
_cell.angle_beta   90.00
_cell.angle_gamma   90.00
#
_symmetry.space_group_name_H-M   'P 1'
#
loop_
_entity.id
_entity.type
_entity.pdbx_description
1 polymer ?
#
loop_
_entity_poly.entity_id
_entity_poly.type
_entity_poly.pdbx_seq_one_letter_code
_entity_poly.pdbx_strand_id
1 'polypeptide(L)'
;MRRNIMKKCIFILLLCFCPMIFNAGCSKEVGKVDQGRVIEFDKEKSTVTFVRDVKADPGNPDYSHLPPLTYEMPKDPKEISGAEPNAGYRMKLDTVKRQIVIYDSTAKKFRTVDYKLIDQKDSVERDNPLVFDKVSNKSRQFPFVDKEKKTITVYSRRQKILTTFSVPEEYFALPEKTWDAGDEIRIYYKKDGKALKFINISRTDTGNK
;
A
#
# COMPACT_ATOMS: atom_id res chain seq x y z
N MET A 1 -64.52 38.02 29.10
CA MET A 1 -63.14 38.38 28.71
C MET A 1 -62.11 37.26 28.90
N ARG A 2 -62.45 36.08 29.44
CA ARG A 2 -61.52 34.94 29.70
C ARG A 2 -61.43 33.89 28.57
N ARG A 3 -62.38 33.84 27.65
CA ARG A 3 -62.47 32.80 26.59
C ARG A 3 -61.51 33.01 25.39
N ASN A 4 -61.06 34.23 25.13
CA ASN A 4 -60.19 34.50 23.99
C ASN A 4 -58.67 34.32 24.27
N ILE A 5 -58.30 34.28 25.54
CA ILE A 5 -56.88 34.08 25.94
C ILE A 5 -56.48 32.60 25.79
N MET A 6 -57.43 31.69 26.13
CA MET A 6 -57.14 30.24 25.99
C MET A 6 -56.97 29.75 24.53
N LYS A 7 -57.70 30.35 23.59
CA LYS A 7 -57.57 30.02 22.17
C LYS A 7 -56.26 30.52 21.57
N LYS A 8 -55.72 31.65 22.05
CA LYS A 8 -54.41 32.17 21.59
C LYS A 8 -53.24 31.38 22.15
N CYS A 9 -53.33 30.84 23.40
CA CYS A 9 -52.29 30.01 23.97
C CYS A 9 -52.18 28.61 23.31
N ILE A 10 -53.32 28.03 22.88
CA ILE A 10 -53.33 26.75 22.18
C ILE A 10 -52.72 26.87 20.77
N PHE A 11 -52.95 27.99 20.10
CA PHE A 11 -52.37 28.22 18.76
C PHE A 11 -50.88 28.48 18.78
N ILE A 12 -50.35 29.10 19.82
CA ILE A 12 -48.91 29.32 20.02
C ILE A 12 -48.20 28.01 20.43
N LEU A 13 -48.83 27.11 21.18
CA LEU A 13 -48.26 25.82 21.55
C LEU A 13 -48.16 24.84 20.37
N LEU A 14 -49.06 24.95 19.36
CA LEU A 14 -49.01 24.12 18.16
C LEU A 14 -47.93 24.58 17.17
N LEU A 15 -47.51 25.82 17.22
CA LEU A 15 -46.47 26.36 16.31
C LEU A 15 -45.04 26.06 16.80
N CYS A 16 -44.85 25.73 18.09
CA CYS A 16 -43.52 25.40 18.65
C CYS A 16 -43.12 23.92 18.49
N PHE A 17 -44.03 23.02 18.03
CA PHE A 17 -43.75 21.61 17.93
C PHE A 17 -43.33 21.11 16.54
N CYS A 18 -43.15 22.02 15.58
CA CYS A 18 -42.89 21.65 14.19
C CYS A 18 -41.48 21.90 13.62
N PRO A 19 -40.41 22.20 14.38
CA PRO A 19 -39.07 22.25 13.77
C PRO A 19 -38.11 21.13 14.21
N MET A 20 -38.59 20.01 14.78
CA MET A 20 -37.66 18.94 15.25
C MET A 20 -37.56 17.71 14.33
N ILE A 21 -38.10 17.73 13.11
CA ILE A 21 -38.11 16.52 12.25
C ILE A 21 -37.24 16.67 10.99
N PHE A 22 -36.37 17.67 10.84
CA PHE A 22 -35.53 17.81 9.65
C PHE A 22 -34.03 17.86 9.96
N ASN A 23 -33.53 16.90 10.75
CA ASN A 23 -32.09 16.63 10.82
C ASN A 23 -31.78 15.14 10.73
N ALA A 24 -32.52 14.38 9.94
CA ALA A 24 -32.01 13.15 9.35
C ALA A 24 -31.13 13.56 8.15
N GLY A 25 -30.05 14.29 8.44
CA GLY A 25 -28.98 14.48 7.48
C GLY A 25 -28.43 13.10 7.17
N CYS A 26 -28.73 12.56 5.98
CA CYS A 26 -27.94 11.50 5.39
C CYS A 26 -26.50 12.03 5.30
N SER A 27 -25.71 11.81 6.35
CA SER A 27 -24.27 11.93 6.25
C SER A 27 -23.84 10.86 5.24
N LYS A 28 -23.71 11.24 3.96
CA LYS A 28 -23.06 10.37 2.98
C LYS A 28 -21.69 10.10 3.57
N GLU A 29 -21.46 8.88 4.05
CA GLU A 29 -20.14 8.46 4.47
C GLU A 29 -19.17 8.75 3.32
N VAL A 30 -18.31 9.72 3.55
CA VAL A 30 -17.28 10.08 2.58
C VAL A 30 -16.29 8.93 2.53
N GLY A 31 -16.08 8.38 1.33
CA GLY A 31 -15.09 7.32 1.17
C GLY A 31 -13.69 7.81 1.48
N LYS A 32 -12.87 6.91 2.00
CA LYS A 32 -11.46 7.12 2.35
C LYS A 32 -10.58 6.36 1.38
N VAL A 33 -9.31 6.77 1.29
CA VAL A 33 -8.30 6.12 0.47
C VAL A 33 -7.08 5.84 1.33
N ASP A 34 -6.61 4.59 1.29
CA ASP A 34 -5.30 4.21 1.79
C ASP A 34 -4.43 3.71 0.63
N GLN A 35 -3.14 4.00 0.72
CA GLN A 35 -2.12 3.56 -0.22
C GLN A 35 -0.95 2.98 0.56
N GLY A 36 -0.27 1.98 -0.01
CA GLY A 36 0.89 1.40 0.67
C GLY A 36 1.48 0.19 -0.03
N ARG A 37 2.45 -0.44 0.65
CA ARG A 37 3.17 -1.62 0.15
C ARG A 37 2.65 -2.90 0.74
N VAL A 38 2.37 -3.85 -0.13
CA VAL A 38 1.85 -5.17 0.24
C VAL A 38 2.95 -5.99 0.92
N ILE A 39 2.63 -6.51 2.10
CA ILE A 39 3.47 -7.43 2.86
C ILE A 39 2.88 -8.84 2.92
N GLU A 40 1.58 -8.98 2.65
CA GLU A 40 0.90 -10.27 2.62
C GLU A 40 -0.33 -10.19 1.71
N PHE A 41 -0.57 -11.26 0.97
CA PHE A 41 -1.79 -11.46 0.20
C PHE A 41 -2.25 -12.90 0.43
N ASP A 42 -3.46 -13.05 0.99
CA ASP A 42 -4.10 -14.34 1.22
C ASP A 42 -5.24 -14.49 0.19
N LYS A 43 -4.98 -15.32 -0.81
CA LYS A 43 -5.91 -15.56 -1.91
C LYS A 43 -7.17 -16.31 -1.46
N GLU A 44 -7.03 -17.24 -0.52
CA GLU A 44 -8.13 -18.06 -0.02
C GLU A 44 -9.12 -17.20 0.78
N LYS A 45 -8.61 -16.31 1.61
CA LYS A 45 -9.42 -15.36 2.38
C LYS A 45 -9.75 -14.10 1.59
N SER A 46 -9.19 -13.93 0.40
CA SER A 46 -9.31 -12.69 -0.38
C SER A 46 -8.95 -11.46 0.43
N THR A 47 -7.83 -11.50 1.16
CA THR A 47 -7.36 -10.39 1.98
C THR A 47 -5.98 -9.91 1.57
N VAL A 48 -5.76 -8.61 1.67
CA VAL A 48 -4.47 -7.97 1.45
C VAL A 48 -4.04 -7.21 2.69
N THR A 49 -2.79 -7.43 3.11
CA THR A 49 -2.16 -6.69 4.22
C THR A 49 -1.03 -5.84 3.69
N PHE A 50 -0.99 -4.58 4.06
CA PHE A 50 0.01 -3.64 3.58
C PHE A 50 0.46 -2.64 4.65
N VAL A 51 1.67 -2.14 4.52
CA VAL A 51 2.18 -1.01 5.29
C VAL A 51 1.76 0.27 4.59
N ARG A 52 1.03 1.12 5.32
CA ARG A 52 0.49 2.38 4.80
C ARG A 52 1.60 3.37 4.45
N ASP A 53 1.49 4.01 3.30
CA ASP A 53 2.24 5.22 2.97
C ASP A 53 1.50 6.43 3.53
N VAL A 54 2.05 7.03 4.59
CA VAL A 54 1.42 8.16 5.29
C VAL A 54 1.40 9.42 4.45
N LYS A 55 2.40 9.60 3.58
CA LYS A 55 2.52 10.78 2.72
C LYS A 55 1.77 10.64 1.40
N ALA A 56 1.54 9.40 0.94
CA ALA A 56 1.02 9.11 -0.39
C ALA A 56 1.78 9.87 -1.51
N ASP A 57 3.08 10.13 -1.28
CA ASP A 57 3.98 10.82 -2.22
C ASP A 57 4.76 9.81 -3.04
N PRO A 58 4.52 9.70 -4.36
CA PRO A 58 5.23 8.75 -5.21
C PRO A 58 6.76 8.96 -5.23
N GLY A 59 7.23 10.19 -5.04
CA GLY A 59 8.65 10.54 -5.01
C GLY A 59 9.33 10.21 -3.69
N ASN A 60 8.62 10.35 -2.56
CA ASN A 60 9.17 10.20 -1.23
C ASN A 60 8.14 9.58 -0.25
N PRO A 61 7.77 8.30 -0.46
CA PRO A 61 6.79 7.61 0.38
C PRO A 61 7.30 7.44 1.80
N ASP A 62 6.34 7.40 2.73
CA ASP A 62 6.61 7.20 4.14
C ASP A 62 5.88 5.93 4.63
N TYR A 63 6.62 4.83 4.71
CA TYR A 63 6.12 3.54 5.22
C TYR A 63 6.43 3.35 6.72
N SER A 64 6.38 4.41 7.52
CA SER A 64 6.67 4.33 8.96
C SER A 64 5.47 3.91 9.82
N HIS A 65 4.28 3.84 9.24
CA HIS A 65 3.05 3.57 9.98
C HIS A 65 2.89 2.09 10.35
N LEU A 66 2.65 1.83 11.62
CA LEU A 66 2.32 0.50 12.18
C LEU A 66 1.09 0.61 13.11
N PRO A 67 0.31 -0.45 13.28
CA PRO A 67 0.43 -1.75 12.60
C PRO A 67 0.05 -1.69 11.12
N PRO A 68 0.44 -2.72 10.31
CA PRO A 68 -0.05 -2.85 8.94
C PRO A 68 -1.58 -2.93 8.89
N LEU A 69 -2.15 -2.47 7.79
CA LEU A 69 -3.59 -2.49 7.56
C LEU A 69 -3.96 -3.72 6.74
N THR A 70 -5.07 -4.38 7.13
CA THR A 70 -5.62 -5.54 6.41
C THR A 70 -7.02 -5.22 5.89
N TYR A 71 -7.25 -5.50 4.61
CA TYR A 71 -8.54 -5.31 3.96
C TYR A 71 -8.99 -6.57 3.23
N GLU A 72 -10.29 -6.88 3.35
CA GLU A 72 -10.98 -7.80 2.44
C GLU A 72 -11.04 -7.17 1.05
N MET A 73 -10.69 -7.91 0.02
CA MET A 73 -10.76 -7.49 -1.38
C MET A 73 -12.20 -7.29 -1.84
N PRO A 74 -12.45 -6.42 -2.85
CA PRO A 74 -13.76 -6.30 -3.46
C PRO A 74 -14.25 -7.64 -4.00
N LYS A 75 -15.53 -7.93 -3.83
CA LYS A 75 -16.16 -9.16 -4.40
C LYS A 75 -16.44 -9.04 -5.89
N ASP A 76 -16.71 -7.81 -6.37
CA ASP A 76 -16.91 -7.55 -7.79
C ASP A 76 -15.54 -7.40 -8.49
N PRO A 77 -15.21 -8.27 -9.45
CA PRO A 77 -13.95 -8.17 -10.20
C PRO A 77 -13.76 -6.83 -10.93
N LYS A 78 -14.84 -6.12 -11.25
CA LYS A 78 -14.79 -4.81 -11.92
C LYS A 78 -14.18 -3.72 -11.01
N GLU A 79 -14.21 -3.94 -9.71
CA GLU A 79 -13.62 -3.04 -8.72
C GLU A 79 -12.16 -3.38 -8.42
N ILE A 80 -11.58 -4.37 -9.11
CA ILE A 80 -10.19 -4.78 -8.99
C ILE A 80 -9.45 -4.37 -10.26
N SER A 81 -8.44 -3.52 -10.12
CA SER A 81 -7.59 -3.08 -11.23
C SER A 81 -6.13 -3.50 -11.03
N GLY A 82 -5.53 -4.01 -12.09
CA GLY A 82 -4.18 -4.55 -12.09
C GLY A 82 -4.10 -6.03 -11.71
N ALA A 83 -2.90 -6.60 -11.80
CA ALA A 83 -2.67 -8.00 -11.49
C ALA A 83 -2.72 -8.29 -9.98
N GLU A 84 -2.81 -9.58 -9.65
CA GLU A 84 -2.71 -10.09 -8.28
C GLU A 84 -1.44 -9.53 -7.58
N PRO A 85 -1.54 -8.99 -6.34
CA PRO A 85 -0.44 -8.28 -5.73
C PRO A 85 0.67 -9.23 -5.24
N ASN A 86 1.92 -8.82 -5.45
CA ASN A 86 3.08 -9.43 -4.83
C ASN A 86 3.33 -8.85 -3.45
N ALA A 87 3.63 -9.73 -2.50
CA ALA A 87 4.06 -9.34 -1.16
C ALA A 87 5.58 -9.27 -1.04
N GLY A 88 6.07 -8.25 -0.31
CA GLY A 88 7.49 -8.10 -0.02
C GLY A 88 7.72 -7.27 1.24
N TYR A 89 8.87 -7.44 1.87
CA TYR A 89 9.15 -6.83 3.17
C TYR A 89 10.11 -5.64 3.10
N ARG A 90 10.72 -5.36 1.95
CA ARG A 90 11.61 -4.21 1.80
C ARG A 90 10.81 -2.92 1.66
N MET A 91 10.86 -2.09 2.68
CA MET A 91 10.18 -0.79 2.70
C MET A 91 11.01 0.31 2.04
N LYS A 92 12.33 0.35 2.31
CA LYS A 92 13.23 1.38 1.80
C LYS A 92 14.57 0.79 1.40
N LEU A 93 15.13 1.27 0.28
CA LEU A 93 16.53 1.11 -0.11
C LEU A 93 17.18 2.49 -0.05
N ASP A 94 18.06 2.71 0.93
CA ASP A 94 18.82 3.94 1.08
C ASP A 94 20.24 3.72 0.54
N THR A 95 20.48 4.18 -0.68
CA THR A 95 21.76 3.99 -1.36
C THR A 95 22.86 4.92 -0.85
N VAL A 96 22.50 6.03 -0.21
CA VAL A 96 23.44 7.00 0.39
C VAL A 96 23.96 6.45 1.70
N LYS A 97 23.07 6.04 2.59
CA LYS A 97 23.42 5.46 3.90
C LYS A 97 23.84 3.99 3.81
N ARG A 98 23.64 3.33 2.65
CA ARG A 98 23.83 1.89 2.48
C ARG A 98 23.01 1.07 3.47
N GLN A 99 21.74 1.41 3.58
CA GLN A 99 20.80 0.79 4.51
C GLN A 99 19.54 0.31 3.80
N ILE A 100 19.01 -0.79 4.27
CA ILE A 100 17.72 -1.32 3.86
C ILE A 100 16.80 -1.33 5.08
N VAL A 101 15.61 -0.76 4.94
CA VAL A 101 14.56 -0.90 5.95
C VAL A 101 13.64 -2.03 5.50
N ILE A 102 13.50 -3.04 6.35
CA ILE A 102 12.62 -4.19 6.14
C ILE A 102 11.54 -4.25 7.22
N TYR A 103 10.39 -4.80 6.87
CA TYR A 103 9.36 -5.18 7.83
C TYR A 103 9.64 -6.60 8.35
N ASP A 104 9.85 -6.74 9.65
CA ASP A 104 9.98 -8.03 10.31
C ASP A 104 8.59 -8.52 10.71
N SER A 105 8.08 -9.50 9.97
CA SER A 105 6.73 -10.05 10.19
C SER A 105 6.58 -10.80 11.51
N THR A 106 7.68 -11.32 12.06
CA THR A 106 7.70 -12.04 13.35
C THR A 106 7.66 -11.05 14.51
N ALA A 107 8.52 -10.04 14.47
CA ALA A 107 8.60 -9.02 15.50
C ALA A 107 7.56 -7.88 15.31
N LYS A 108 6.84 -7.87 14.16
CA LYS A 108 5.85 -6.85 13.75
C LYS A 108 6.40 -5.43 13.85
N LYS A 109 7.65 -5.24 13.47
CA LYS A 109 8.35 -3.95 13.51
C LYS A 109 9.29 -3.78 12.32
N PHE A 110 9.75 -2.56 12.13
CA PHE A 110 10.80 -2.31 11.14
C PHE A 110 12.18 -2.64 11.71
N ARG A 111 13.05 -3.12 10.83
CA ARG A 111 14.49 -3.26 11.07
C ARG A 111 15.26 -2.52 10.00
N THR A 112 16.33 -1.87 10.40
CA THR A 112 17.31 -1.29 9.50
C THR A 112 18.50 -2.24 9.43
N VAL A 113 18.87 -2.64 8.22
CA VAL A 113 19.99 -3.54 7.94
C VAL A 113 21.02 -2.77 7.14
N ASP A 114 22.24 -2.67 7.66
CA ASP A 114 23.37 -2.13 6.91
C ASP A 114 23.81 -3.14 5.85
N TYR A 115 24.20 -2.65 4.68
CA TYR A 115 24.69 -3.51 3.62
C TYR A 115 26.05 -3.04 3.07
N LYS A 116 26.83 -3.98 2.60
CA LYS A 116 28.06 -3.72 1.84
C LYS A 116 27.73 -3.67 0.35
N LEU A 117 27.89 -2.50 -0.28
CA LEU A 117 27.72 -2.35 -1.70
C LEU A 117 28.77 -3.15 -2.47
N ILE A 118 28.34 -3.91 -3.47
CA ILE A 118 29.19 -4.67 -4.39
C ILE A 118 29.17 -4.00 -5.78
N ASP A 119 27.97 -3.75 -6.32
CA ASP A 119 27.80 -3.06 -7.59
C ASP A 119 26.51 -2.24 -7.58
N GLN A 120 26.51 -1.13 -8.32
CA GLN A 120 25.33 -0.30 -8.54
C GLN A 120 25.32 0.22 -9.95
N LYS A 121 24.16 0.14 -10.59
CA LYS A 121 23.89 0.75 -11.89
C LYS A 121 22.76 1.73 -11.72
N ASP A 122 23.03 2.98 -12.05
CA ASP A 122 22.05 4.06 -12.02
C ASP A 122 21.40 4.21 -13.42
N SER A 123 20.29 4.93 -13.47
CA SER A 123 19.52 5.20 -14.70
C SER A 123 19.10 3.93 -15.47
N VAL A 124 18.81 2.86 -14.73
CA VAL A 124 18.35 1.59 -15.30
C VAL A 124 16.85 1.70 -15.59
N GLU A 125 16.51 1.96 -16.86
CA GLU A 125 15.13 1.99 -17.33
C GLU A 125 14.50 0.58 -17.37
N ARG A 126 13.17 0.52 -17.49
CA ARG A 126 12.41 -0.76 -17.43
C ARG A 126 12.72 -1.71 -18.60
N ASP A 127 13.12 -1.16 -19.74
CA ASP A 127 13.48 -1.89 -20.97
C ASP A 127 14.98 -2.19 -21.08
N ASN A 128 15.78 -1.78 -20.07
CA ASN A 128 17.22 -2.05 -20.05
C ASN A 128 17.48 -3.56 -20.01
N PRO A 129 18.41 -4.09 -20.82
CA PRO A 129 18.73 -5.53 -20.84
C PRO A 129 19.13 -6.14 -19.50
N LEU A 130 19.56 -5.35 -18.54
CA LEU A 130 19.87 -5.81 -17.18
C LEU A 130 18.62 -6.25 -16.40
N VAL A 131 17.46 -5.67 -16.72
CA VAL A 131 16.20 -5.88 -15.99
C VAL A 131 15.06 -6.37 -16.89
N PHE A 132 15.26 -6.40 -18.19
CA PHE A 132 14.31 -6.85 -19.19
C PHE A 132 14.95 -7.81 -20.19
N ASP A 133 14.31 -8.93 -20.42
CA ASP A 133 14.74 -9.88 -21.44
C ASP A 133 13.94 -9.64 -22.72
N LYS A 134 14.61 -9.11 -23.74
CA LYS A 134 14.01 -8.80 -25.05
C LYS A 134 13.62 -10.04 -25.83
N VAL A 135 14.28 -11.18 -25.58
CA VAL A 135 13.99 -12.44 -26.30
C VAL A 135 12.67 -13.02 -25.84
N SER A 136 12.48 -13.13 -24.52
CA SER A 136 11.24 -13.62 -23.93
C SER A 136 10.17 -12.55 -23.78
N ASN A 137 10.50 -11.28 -24.06
CA ASN A 137 9.67 -10.09 -23.85
C ASN A 137 9.12 -10.00 -22.41
N LYS A 138 9.98 -10.28 -21.42
CA LYS A 138 9.59 -10.32 -20.00
C LYS A 138 10.60 -9.55 -19.14
N SER A 139 10.07 -8.91 -18.09
CA SER A 139 10.91 -8.37 -17.01
C SER A 139 11.62 -9.50 -16.28
N ARG A 140 12.90 -9.29 -15.95
CA ARG A 140 13.64 -10.19 -15.06
C ARG A 140 13.07 -10.11 -13.66
N GLN A 141 13.15 -11.21 -12.94
CA GLN A 141 12.64 -11.28 -11.55
C GLN A 141 13.68 -10.76 -10.57
N PHE A 142 13.23 -9.93 -9.63
CA PHE A 142 14.01 -9.45 -8.50
C PHE A 142 13.15 -9.55 -7.24
N PRO A 143 13.77 -9.79 -6.06
CA PRO A 143 15.22 -9.89 -5.81
C PRO A 143 15.84 -11.15 -6.40
N PHE A 144 17.13 -11.09 -6.72
CA PHE A 144 17.94 -12.26 -7.05
C PHE A 144 18.91 -12.49 -5.90
N VAL A 145 18.80 -13.63 -5.22
CA VAL A 145 19.64 -14.01 -4.07
C VAL A 145 20.61 -15.11 -4.49
N ASP A 146 21.89 -14.78 -4.55
CA ASP A 146 22.98 -15.71 -4.80
C ASP A 146 23.57 -16.17 -3.45
N LYS A 147 23.21 -17.39 -3.05
CA LYS A 147 23.63 -17.94 -1.75
C LYS A 147 25.10 -18.33 -1.71
N GLU A 148 25.69 -18.69 -2.85
CA GLU A 148 27.11 -19.07 -2.94
C GLU A 148 28.01 -17.83 -2.81
N LYS A 149 27.67 -16.77 -3.53
CA LYS A 149 28.40 -15.50 -3.48
C LYS A 149 27.99 -14.62 -2.30
N LYS A 150 26.96 -14.99 -1.55
CA LYS A 150 26.37 -14.21 -0.47
C LYS A 150 26.02 -12.79 -0.94
N THR A 151 25.35 -12.70 -2.10
CA THR A 151 24.92 -11.42 -2.69
C THR A 151 23.44 -11.38 -2.95
N ILE A 152 22.88 -10.18 -2.87
CA ILE A 152 21.48 -9.88 -3.17
C ILE A 152 21.46 -8.78 -4.20
N THR A 153 20.76 -9.03 -5.31
CA THR A 153 20.53 -8.01 -6.35
C THR A 153 19.08 -7.59 -6.32
N VAL A 154 18.83 -6.29 -6.20
CA VAL A 154 17.50 -5.70 -6.20
C VAL A 154 17.38 -4.63 -7.26
N TYR A 155 16.22 -4.54 -7.89
CA TYR A 155 15.89 -3.46 -8.80
C TYR A 155 14.85 -2.54 -8.16
N SER A 156 15.17 -1.28 -8.07
CA SER A 156 14.25 -0.23 -7.65
C SER A 156 13.72 0.52 -8.87
N ARG A 157 12.51 0.17 -9.33
CA ARG A 157 11.87 0.82 -10.49
C ARG A 157 11.71 2.32 -10.30
N ARG A 158 11.40 2.76 -9.07
CA ARG A 158 11.21 4.17 -8.75
C ARG A 158 12.50 4.97 -8.85
N GLN A 159 13.59 4.41 -8.29
CA GLN A 159 14.90 5.06 -8.30
C GLN A 159 15.67 4.83 -9.61
N LYS A 160 15.18 3.88 -10.45
CA LYS A 160 15.88 3.40 -11.67
C LYS A 160 17.28 2.90 -11.37
N ILE A 161 17.43 2.16 -10.27
CA ILE A 161 18.71 1.68 -9.76
C ILE A 161 18.65 0.15 -9.65
N LEU A 162 19.68 -0.50 -10.19
CA LEU A 162 19.97 -1.91 -9.96
C LEU A 162 21.15 -2.00 -8.99
N THR A 163 20.95 -2.58 -7.83
CA THR A 163 21.96 -2.62 -6.75
C THR A 163 22.24 -4.06 -6.36
N THR A 164 23.52 -4.44 -6.35
CA THR A 164 24.01 -5.71 -5.79
C THR A 164 24.80 -5.43 -4.51
N PHE A 165 24.45 -6.12 -3.45
CA PHE A 165 25.02 -5.91 -2.12
C PHE A 165 25.11 -7.23 -1.35
N SER A 166 25.89 -7.23 -0.26
CA SER A 166 25.86 -8.27 0.77
C SER A 166 25.36 -7.71 2.10
N VAL A 167 24.79 -8.57 2.91
CA VAL A 167 24.31 -8.27 4.27
C VAL A 167 25.04 -9.19 5.27
N PRO A 168 25.03 -8.88 6.58
CA PRO A 168 25.49 -9.82 7.61
C PRO A 168 24.81 -11.19 7.49
N GLU A 169 25.52 -12.24 7.85
CA GLU A 169 25.11 -13.63 7.57
C GLU A 169 23.77 -14.01 8.19
N GLU A 170 23.48 -13.49 9.37
CA GLU A 170 22.20 -13.70 10.06
C GLU A 170 20.99 -13.21 9.26
N TYR A 171 21.15 -12.19 8.42
CA TYR A 171 20.09 -11.68 7.55
C TYR A 171 19.96 -12.49 6.25
N PHE A 172 21.05 -13.19 5.85
CA PHE A 172 21.06 -13.99 4.64
C PHE A 172 20.17 -15.23 4.74
N ALA A 173 19.89 -15.67 5.97
CA ALA A 173 18.96 -16.77 6.24
C ALA A 173 17.48 -16.37 6.10
N LEU A 174 17.17 -15.07 5.96
CA LEU A 174 15.80 -14.59 5.82
C LEU A 174 15.20 -15.03 4.47
N PRO A 175 13.87 -15.20 4.39
CA PRO A 175 13.18 -15.51 3.14
C PRO A 175 13.46 -14.48 2.05
N GLU A 176 13.52 -14.90 0.79
CA GLU A 176 13.81 -14.01 -0.36
C GLU A 176 12.85 -12.82 -0.45
N LYS A 177 11.57 -13.03 -0.10
CA LYS A 177 10.57 -11.95 -0.05
C LYS A 177 10.94 -10.80 0.89
N THR A 178 11.90 -11.01 1.82
CA THR A 178 12.43 -9.94 2.69
C THR A 178 13.06 -8.82 1.87
N TRP A 179 13.65 -9.16 0.75
CA TRP A 179 14.38 -8.24 -0.13
C TRP A 179 13.51 -7.70 -1.26
N ASP A 180 12.30 -8.24 -1.46
CA ASP A 180 11.31 -7.70 -2.39
C ASP A 180 10.63 -6.47 -1.78
N ALA A 181 10.35 -5.50 -2.63
CA ALA A 181 9.63 -4.30 -2.22
C ALA A 181 8.13 -4.54 -1.98
N GLY A 182 7.59 -5.62 -2.52
CA GLY A 182 6.15 -5.78 -2.64
C GLY A 182 5.52 -4.76 -3.63
N ASP A 183 4.29 -5.02 -4.00
CA ASP A 183 3.55 -4.11 -4.88
C ASP A 183 3.00 -2.91 -4.09
N GLU A 184 2.96 -1.76 -4.74
CA GLU A 184 2.26 -0.59 -4.24
C GLU A 184 0.79 -0.67 -4.68
N ILE A 185 -0.11 -0.52 -3.73
CA ILE A 185 -1.55 -0.62 -3.94
C ILE A 185 -2.27 0.61 -3.41
N ARG A 186 -3.49 0.83 -3.96
CA ARG A 186 -4.42 1.83 -3.46
C ARG A 186 -5.77 1.18 -3.22
N ILE A 187 -6.36 1.48 -2.05
CA ILE A 187 -7.65 0.96 -1.62
C ILE A 187 -8.59 2.12 -1.36
N TYR A 188 -9.76 2.06 -1.98
CA TYR A 188 -10.90 2.92 -1.63
C TYR A 188 -11.86 2.15 -0.73
N TYR A 189 -12.28 2.75 0.37
CA TYR A 189 -13.16 2.12 1.36
C TYR A 189 -14.07 3.15 2.05
N LYS A 190 -15.14 2.66 2.67
CA LYS A 190 -15.99 3.45 3.59
C LYS A 190 -15.89 2.89 5.01
N LYS A 191 -15.85 1.57 5.13
CA LYS A 191 -15.68 0.84 6.38
C LYS A 191 -14.28 0.25 6.44
N ASP A 192 -13.59 0.49 7.56
CA ASP A 192 -12.25 -0.04 7.78
C ASP A 192 -12.24 -1.57 7.63
N GLY A 193 -11.21 -2.10 7.00
CA GLY A 193 -11.04 -3.53 6.74
C GLY A 193 -11.84 -4.07 5.54
N LYS A 194 -12.64 -3.26 4.83
CA LYS A 194 -13.43 -3.68 3.65
C LYS A 194 -13.17 -2.76 2.46
N ALA A 195 -12.46 -3.27 1.47
CA ALA A 195 -12.21 -2.54 0.23
C ALA A 195 -13.47 -2.48 -0.63
N LEU A 196 -13.80 -1.29 -1.14
CA LEU A 196 -14.80 -1.07 -2.19
C LEU A 196 -14.14 -1.08 -3.56
N LYS A 197 -12.88 -0.61 -3.64
CA LYS A 197 -12.07 -0.66 -4.85
C LYS A 197 -10.63 -0.95 -4.50
N PHE A 198 -9.99 -1.77 -5.33
CA PHE A 198 -8.57 -2.13 -5.22
C PHE A 198 -7.84 -1.81 -6.52
N ILE A 199 -6.66 -1.20 -6.41
CA ILE A 199 -5.80 -0.87 -7.54
C ILE A 199 -4.38 -1.31 -7.21
N ASN A 200 -3.82 -2.25 -7.99
CA ASN A 200 -2.40 -2.55 -7.95
C ASN A 200 -1.65 -1.54 -8.82
N ILE A 201 -1.09 -0.49 -8.20
CA ILE A 201 -0.38 0.59 -8.89
C ILE A 201 0.88 0.06 -9.58
N SER A 202 1.58 -0.89 -8.94
CA SER A 202 2.82 -1.46 -9.48
C SER A 202 2.61 -2.30 -10.74
N ARG A 203 1.40 -2.84 -10.94
CA ARG A 203 1.06 -3.76 -12.03
C ARG A 203 -0.21 -3.37 -12.78
N THR A 204 -0.63 -2.12 -12.68
CA THR A 204 -1.62 -1.59 -13.60
C THR A 204 -0.89 -1.39 -14.92
N ASP A 205 -1.28 -2.09 -15.96
CA ASP A 205 -0.90 -1.76 -17.32
C ASP A 205 -1.48 -0.38 -17.63
N THR A 206 -0.67 0.65 -17.41
CA THR A 206 -0.91 1.93 -18.05
C THR A 206 -0.62 1.71 -19.52
N GLY A 207 -1.58 1.05 -20.19
CA GLY A 207 -1.51 0.88 -21.61
C GLY A 207 -1.25 2.24 -22.23
N ASN A 208 -0.11 2.39 -22.86
CA ASN A 208 0.13 3.46 -23.81
C ASN A 208 -1.02 3.38 -24.83
N LYS A 209 -2.02 4.25 -24.65
CA LYS A 209 -2.94 4.62 -25.72
C LYS A 209 -2.30 5.69 -26.56
#